data_af40aedd0ad31a8b8902397d84b34c0a
#
_entry.id   af40aedd0ad31a8b8902397d84b34c0a
#
_cell.length_a   1.000
_cell.length_b   1.000
_cell.length_c   1.000
_cell.angle_alpha   90.00
_cell.angle_beta   90.00
_cell.angle_gamma   90.00
#
_symmetry.space_group_name_H-M   'P 1'
#
loop_
_entity.id
_entity.type
_entity.pdbx_description
1 polymer ?
#
loop_
_entity_poly.entity_id
_entity_poly.type
_entity_poly.pdbx_seq_one_letter_code
_entity_poly.pdbx_strand_id
1 'polypeptide(L)'
;FPENAYDFVSDIKHLGKNRPPLNANLYLKYIVNEVIPYTRSKYLKSSKDFKIIIGGSSMGGLISMYAAFEYPEIFDGAICMSTHWPGAYVIDDNPLPDAIFNYMSKNIPISKNKRFYFDYGDKGLDKHYPQYSKTLDSIFKQNGYSNQNYRNMYFKNESHNEEAWSKRVNIPLKFIFN
;
A
#
# COMPACT_ATOMS: atom_id res chain seq x y z
N PHE A 1 -3.37 8.22 5.63
CA PHE A 1 -4.36 7.29 6.14
C PHE A 1 -5.74 7.84 5.85
N PRO A 2 -6.73 7.05 5.43
CA PRO A 2 -8.05 7.56 5.15
C PRO A 2 -8.64 8.18 6.41
N GLU A 3 -9.26 9.33 6.26
CA GLU A 3 -10.04 9.95 7.34
C GLU A 3 -11.00 8.91 7.94
N ASN A 4 -11.60 8.09 7.10
CA ASN A 4 -12.57 7.04 7.45
C ASN A 4 -11.98 5.87 8.23
N ALA A 5 -10.67 5.56 8.12
CA ALA A 5 -10.05 4.53 8.94
C ALA A 5 -9.81 5.01 10.38
N TYR A 6 -9.77 6.33 10.58
CA TYR A 6 -9.72 6.91 11.93
C TYR A 6 -11.09 7.02 12.59
N ASP A 7 -12.19 6.99 11.84
CA ASP A 7 -13.53 6.88 12.42
C ASP A 7 -13.74 5.53 13.14
N PHE A 8 -12.97 4.50 12.74
CA PHE A 8 -12.90 3.23 13.46
C PHE A 8 -11.99 3.28 14.70
N VAL A 9 -11.24 4.35 14.87
CA VAL A 9 -10.27 4.54 15.94
C VAL A 9 -10.58 5.84 16.66
N SER A 10 -11.87 6.05 17.00
CA SER A 10 -12.35 7.21 17.75
C SER A 10 -11.62 7.44 19.08
N ASP A 11 -10.88 6.44 19.55
CA ASP A 11 -10.14 6.43 20.79
C ASP A 11 -8.62 6.41 20.63
N ILE A 12 -8.04 6.93 19.54
CA ILE A 12 -6.57 7.09 19.49
C ILE A 12 -6.14 8.23 20.45
N LYS A 13 -6.40 8.03 21.71
CA LYS A 13 -5.83 8.83 22.80
C LYS A 13 -4.28 8.84 22.76
N HIS A 14 -3.68 7.85 22.11
CA HIS A 14 -2.23 7.65 22.02
C HIS A 14 -1.53 8.54 20.98
N LEU A 15 -2.24 9.08 19.99
CA LEU A 15 -1.63 9.98 19.00
C LEU A 15 -1.51 11.44 19.45
N GLY A 16 -1.90 11.74 20.69
CA GLY A 16 -1.79 13.06 21.31
C GLY A 16 -2.74 14.11 20.72
N LYS A 17 -3.04 15.15 21.52
CA LYS A 17 -3.93 16.26 21.12
C LYS A 17 -3.39 17.13 19.97
N ASN A 18 -2.10 17.06 19.66
CA ASN A 18 -1.39 17.91 18.68
C ASN A 18 -0.92 17.14 17.44
N ARG A 19 -1.66 16.16 16.97
CA ARG A 19 -1.31 15.48 15.72
C ARG A 19 -1.50 16.41 14.52
N PRO A 20 -0.61 16.37 13.51
CA PRO A 20 -0.85 17.09 12.27
C PRO A 20 -2.12 16.57 11.58
N PRO A 21 -2.81 17.39 10.79
CA PRO A 21 -3.98 16.96 10.04
C PRO A 21 -3.62 15.80 9.11
N LEU A 22 -4.58 14.89 8.95
CA LEU A 22 -4.44 13.75 8.05
C LEU A 22 -4.69 14.22 6.62
N ASN A 23 -3.64 14.27 5.81
CA ASN A 23 -3.69 14.80 4.46
C ASN A 23 -3.60 13.73 3.37
N ALA A 24 -3.81 12.44 3.70
CA ALA A 24 -3.72 11.35 2.72
C ALA A 24 -4.69 11.56 1.55
N ASN A 25 -5.94 11.94 1.82
CA ASN A 25 -6.93 12.19 0.79
C ASN A 25 -6.58 13.40 -0.09
N LEU A 26 -6.03 14.47 0.50
CA LEU A 26 -5.57 15.64 -0.27
C LEU A 26 -4.37 15.29 -1.15
N TYR A 27 -3.42 14.52 -0.61
CA TYR A 27 -2.29 14.01 -1.38
C TYR A 27 -2.74 13.16 -2.57
N LEU A 28 -3.67 12.24 -2.37
CA LEU A 28 -4.18 11.40 -3.46
C LEU A 28 -4.97 12.21 -4.49
N LYS A 29 -5.79 13.18 -4.07
CA LYS A 29 -6.47 14.11 -4.99
C LYS A 29 -5.46 14.88 -5.85
N TYR A 30 -4.36 15.35 -5.27
CA TYR A 30 -3.28 16.01 -6.01
C TYR A 30 -2.67 15.08 -7.05
N ILE A 31 -2.33 13.84 -6.67
CA ILE A 31 -1.77 12.84 -7.61
C ILE A 31 -2.74 12.57 -8.76
N VAL A 32 -4.01 12.32 -8.45
CA VAL A 32 -5.02 11.92 -9.44
C VAL A 32 -5.43 13.09 -10.35
N ASN A 33 -5.65 14.28 -9.77
CA ASN A 33 -6.24 15.39 -10.50
C ASN A 33 -5.20 16.31 -11.18
N GLU A 34 -3.94 16.28 -10.71
CA GLU A 34 -2.89 17.18 -11.22
C GLU A 34 -1.69 16.40 -11.79
N VAL A 35 -1.04 15.55 -11.01
CA VAL A 35 0.21 14.88 -11.42
C VAL A 35 -0.02 13.94 -12.60
N ILE A 36 -1.02 13.07 -12.51
CA ILE A 36 -1.32 12.11 -13.59
C ILE A 36 -1.73 12.83 -14.88
N PRO A 37 -2.70 13.77 -14.89
CA PRO A 37 -3.05 14.51 -16.10
C PRO A 37 -1.88 15.30 -16.70
N TYR A 38 -1.08 15.96 -15.87
CA TYR A 38 0.09 16.68 -16.32
C TYR A 38 1.10 15.72 -17.00
N THR A 39 1.41 14.60 -16.34
CA THR A 39 2.35 13.61 -16.88
C THR A 39 1.85 13.04 -18.21
N ARG A 40 0.56 12.71 -18.27
CA ARG A 40 -0.09 12.25 -19.52
C ARG A 40 0.07 13.26 -20.66
N SER A 41 -0.30 14.51 -20.41
CA SER A 41 -0.25 15.55 -21.42
C SER A 41 1.16 15.82 -21.94
N LYS A 42 2.15 15.74 -21.07
CA LYS A 42 3.53 16.10 -21.39
C LYS A 42 4.33 14.94 -22.01
N TYR A 43 4.14 13.72 -21.52
CA TYR A 43 5.03 12.60 -21.85
C TYR A 43 4.36 11.47 -22.62
N LEU A 44 3.03 11.36 -22.62
CA LEU A 44 2.31 10.21 -23.17
C LEU A 44 1.36 10.58 -24.30
N LYS A 45 1.77 11.48 -25.17
CA LYS A 45 0.94 12.11 -26.22
C LYS A 45 0.27 11.14 -27.20
N SER A 46 0.75 9.90 -27.37
CA SER A 46 0.31 8.98 -28.44
C SER A 46 -0.28 7.67 -27.95
N SER A 47 -0.21 7.35 -26.65
CA SER A 47 -0.65 6.05 -26.15
C SER A 47 -2.02 6.18 -25.47
N LYS A 48 -3.00 5.39 -25.94
CA LYS A 48 -4.34 5.33 -25.35
C LYS A 48 -4.42 4.31 -24.20
N ASP A 49 -3.59 3.27 -24.25
CA ASP A 49 -3.62 2.14 -23.30
C ASP A 49 -2.28 2.03 -22.55
N PHE A 50 -2.22 2.59 -21.37
CA PHE A 50 -1.10 2.39 -20.45
C PHE A 50 -1.62 2.10 -19.04
N LYS A 51 -0.91 1.21 -18.36
CA LYS A 51 -1.17 0.89 -16.96
C LYS A 51 -0.57 1.95 -16.06
N ILE A 52 -1.33 2.34 -15.03
CA ILE A 52 -0.84 3.20 -13.95
C ILE A 52 -0.69 2.36 -12.70
N ILE A 53 0.54 2.28 -12.24
CA ILE A 53 0.90 1.59 -11.01
C ILE A 53 1.44 2.63 -10.02
N ILE A 54 0.93 2.61 -8.82
CA ILE A 54 1.48 3.40 -7.72
C ILE A 54 2.37 2.52 -6.86
N GLY A 55 3.48 3.06 -6.37
CA GLY A 55 4.39 2.24 -5.57
C GLY A 55 5.20 3.05 -4.57
N GLY A 56 5.56 2.39 -3.48
CA GLY A 56 6.38 2.96 -2.43
C GLY A 56 6.78 1.94 -1.38
N SER A 57 7.62 2.38 -0.45
CA SER A 57 8.08 1.59 0.68
C SER A 57 7.59 2.20 2.00
N SER A 58 7.49 1.38 3.04
CA SER A 58 7.08 1.84 4.37
C SER A 58 5.70 2.51 4.37
N MET A 59 5.61 3.77 4.82
CA MET A 59 4.41 4.61 4.70
C MET A 59 4.02 4.84 3.23
N GLY A 60 5.02 4.86 2.31
CA GLY A 60 4.78 4.90 0.87
C GLY A 60 4.09 3.65 0.34
N GLY A 61 4.38 2.47 0.89
CA GLY A 61 3.64 1.24 0.59
C GLY A 61 2.19 1.30 1.08
N LEU A 62 1.97 1.84 2.27
CA LEU A 62 0.64 1.98 2.85
C LEU A 62 -0.25 2.93 2.03
N ILE A 63 0.27 4.12 1.66
CA ILE A 63 -0.48 5.06 0.82
C ILE A 63 -0.69 4.54 -0.61
N SER A 64 0.24 3.72 -1.14
CA SER A 64 0.08 3.10 -2.45
C SER A 64 -1.04 2.06 -2.48
N MET A 65 -1.13 1.22 -1.48
CA MET A 65 -2.26 0.31 -1.30
C MET A 65 -3.56 1.10 -1.21
N TYR A 66 -3.61 2.10 -0.35
CA TYR A 66 -4.79 2.93 -0.16
C TYR A 66 -5.23 3.63 -1.45
N ALA A 67 -4.29 4.20 -2.22
CA ALA A 67 -4.59 4.82 -3.50
C ALA A 67 -5.24 3.87 -4.50
N ALA A 68 -4.69 2.65 -4.63
CA ALA A 68 -5.22 1.65 -5.55
C ALA A 68 -6.61 1.11 -5.11
N PHE A 69 -6.94 1.21 -3.83
CA PHE A 69 -8.25 0.83 -3.30
C PHE A 69 -9.30 1.96 -3.47
N GLU A 70 -8.90 3.22 -3.25
CA GLU A 70 -9.79 4.39 -3.38
C GLU A 70 -10.04 4.79 -4.84
N TYR A 71 -9.07 4.56 -5.73
CA TYR A 71 -9.13 4.93 -7.14
C TYR A 71 -8.88 3.72 -8.05
N PRO A 72 -9.68 2.65 -7.94
CA PRO A 72 -9.47 1.43 -8.72
C PRO A 72 -9.65 1.65 -10.23
N GLU A 73 -10.35 2.69 -10.64
CA GLU A 73 -10.49 3.09 -12.05
C GLU A 73 -9.25 3.79 -12.62
N ILE A 74 -8.37 4.32 -11.74
CA ILE A 74 -7.15 5.03 -12.11
C ILE A 74 -5.93 4.12 -12.05
N PHE A 75 -5.79 3.38 -10.92
CA PHE A 75 -4.62 2.56 -10.68
C PHE A 75 -4.89 1.09 -11.02
N ASP A 76 -4.03 0.51 -11.86
CA ASP A 76 -4.08 -0.90 -12.23
C ASP A 76 -3.46 -1.83 -11.18
N GLY A 77 -2.89 -1.26 -10.14
CA GLY A 77 -2.33 -1.99 -9.01
C GLY A 77 -1.39 -1.17 -8.17
N ALA A 78 -0.75 -1.84 -7.20
CA ALA A 78 0.21 -1.22 -6.31
C ALA A 78 1.42 -2.09 -6.03
N ILE A 79 2.58 -1.42 -5.81
CA ILE A 79 3.80 -1.99 -5.27
C ILE A 79 3.99 -1.45 -3.86
N CYS A 80 3.94 -2.32 -2.86
CA CYS A 80 3.91 -1.99 -1.44
C CYS A 80 5.07 -2.69 -0.73
N MET A 81 6.27 -2.09 -0.76
CA MET A 81 7.47 -2.69 -0.17
C MET A 81 7.56 -2.37 1.32
N SER A 82 7.81 -3.37 2.15
CA SER A 82 7.91 -3.22 3.61
C SER A 82 6.81 -2.33 4.18
N THR A 83 5.57 -2.59 3.82
CA THR A 83 4.42 -1.73 4.18
C THR A 83 4.34 -1.52 5.68
N HIS A 84 4.27 -0.26 6.11
CA HIS A 84 4.26 0.09 7.53
C HIS A 84 2.87 -0.10 8.15
N TRP A 85 2.50 -1.34 8.39
CA TRP A 85 1.20 -1.73 8.97
C TRP A 85 0.88 -1.08 10.32
N PRO A 86 1.87 -0.82 11.23
CA PRO A 86 1.60 -0.07 12.45
C PRO A 86 1.02 1.34 12.24
N GLY A 87 1.17 1.91 11.05
CA GLY A 87 0.53 3.17 10.65
C GLY A 87 1.13 4.44 11.27
N ALA A 88 1.76 4.36 12.44
CA ALA A 88 2.43 5.47 13.11
C ALA A 88 3.63 4.95 13.89
N TYR A 89 3.40 4.47 15.10
CA TYR A 89 4.44 3.91 15.98
C TYR A 89 4.17 2.44 16.24
N VAL A 90 5.25 1.66 16.41
CA VAL A 90 5.15 0.29 16.93
C VAL A 90 4.94 0.39 18.44
N ILE A 91 3.73 0.15 18.88
CA ILE A 91 3.31 0.17 20.28
C ILE A 91 2.46 -1.07 20.59
N ASP A 92 2.42 -1.46 21.83
CA ASP A 92 1.53 -2.53 22.30
C ASP A 92 0.06 -2.10 22.16
N ASP A 93 -0.82 -3.05 21.88
CA ASP A 93 -2.26 -2.81 21.67
C ASP A 93 -2.59 -1.75 20.62
N ASN A 94 -1.77 -1.65 19.59
CA ASN A 94 -1.98 -0.71 18.48
C ASN A 94 -3.23 -1.09 17.66
N PRO A 95 -4.28 -0.28 17.64
CA PRO A 95 -5.51 -0.60 16.91
C PRO A 95 -5.42 -0.33 15.39
N LEU A 96 -4.36 0.35 14.93
CA LEU A 96 -4.24 0.76 13.52
C LEU A 96 -4.13 -0.41 12.55
N PRO A 97 -3.34 -1.46 12.78
CA PRO A 97 -3.30 -2.61 11.88
C PRO A 97 -4.67 -3.24 11.65
N ASP A 98 -5.45 -3.45 12.71
CA ASP A 98 -6.79 -4.02 12.61
C ASP A 98 -7.73 -3.12 11.82
N ALA A 99 -7.67 -1.81 12.05
CA ALA A 99 -8.45 -0.83 11.29
C ALA A 99 -8.05 -0.83 9.81
N ILE A 100 -6.76 -0.94 9.48
CA ILE A 100 -6.26 -1.04 8.10
C ILE A 100 -6.80 -2.30 7.44
N PHE A 101 -6.65 -3.47 8.06
CA PHE A 101 -7.11 -4.73 7.46
C PHE A 101 -8.63 -4.83 7.36
N ASN A 102 -9.37 -4.24 8.30
CA ASN A 102 -10.81 -4.11 8.20
C ASN A 102 -11.22 -3.21 7.03
N TYR A 103 -10.56 -2.07 6.84
CA TYR A 103 -10.74 -1.24 5.65
C TYR A 103 -10.44 -2.02 4.38
N MET A 104 -9.29 -2.72 4.31
CA MET A 104 -8.89 -3.50 3.14
C MET A 104 -9.93 -4.57 2.79
N SER A 105 -10.42 -5.32 3.76
CA SER A 105 -11.40 -6.38 3.53
C SER A 105 -12.72 -5.89 2.93
N LYS A 106 -13.09 -4.63 3.22
CA LYS A 106 -14.32 -4.00 2.73
C LYS A 106 -14.18 -3.31 1.39
N ASN A 107 -12.96 -2.85 1.06
CA ASN A 107 -12.71 -1.97 -0.08
C ASN A 107 -11.76 -2.55 -1.13
N ILE A 108 -11.31 -3.80 -0.97
CA ILE A 108 -10.42 -4.43 -1.93
C ILE A 108 -11.05 -4.45 -3.33
N PRO A 109 -10.38 -3.94 -4.37
CA PRO A 109 -10.93 -3.90 -5.71
C PRO A 109 -11.23 -5.30 -6.23
N ILE A 110 -12.44 -5.53 -6.71
CA ILE A 110 -12.81 -6.76 -7.41
C ILE A 110 -12.40 -6.58 -8.87
N SER A 111 -11.20 -6.99 -9.21
CA SER A 111 -10.76 -6.85 -10.59
C SER A 111 -9.80 -7.95 -11.01
N LYS A 112 -10.17 -8.61 -12.09
CA LYS A 112 -9.33 -9.63 -12.75
C LYS A 112 -8.03 -9.03 -13.33
N ASN A 113 -7.99 -7.72 -13.53
CA ASN A 113 -6.89 -7.00 -14.18
C ASN A 113 -6.01 -6.20 -13.22
N LYS A 114 -6.26 -6.26 -11.91
CA LYS A 114 -5.46 -5.57 -10.91
C LYS A 114 -4.32 -6.45 -10.44
N ARG A 115 -3.16 -5.84 -10.18
CA ARG A 115 -2.00 -6.54 -9.63
C ARG A 115 -1.48 -5.85 -8.39
N PHE A 116 -1.27 -6.63 -7.33
CA PHE A 116 -0.76 -6.14 -6.05
C PHE A 116 0.48 -6.93 -5.64
N TYR A 117 1.50 -6.18 -5.28
CA TYR A 117 2.73 -6.76 -4.74
C TYR A 117 3.00 -6.18 -3.36
N PHE A 118 3.27 -7.08 -2.42
CA PHE A 118 3.73 -6.76 -1.08
C PHE A 118 5.00 -7.52 -0.78
N ASP A 119 5.83 -6.95 0.09
CA ASP A 119 6.97 -7.66 0.65
C ASP A 119 7.31 -7.16 2.06
N TYR A 120 8.17 -7.89 2.72
CA TYR A 120 8.73 -7.53 4.01
C TYR A 120 10.02 -8.32 4.28
N GLY A 121 10.90 -7.75 5.11
CA GLY A 121 12.07 -8.39 5.68
C GLY A 121 11.84 -8.90 7.10
N ASP A 122 12.92 -9.08 7.86
CA ASP A 122 12.87 -9.48 9.27
C ASP A 122 13.85 -8.71 10.17
N LYS A 123 14.48 -7.65 9.64
CA LYS A 123 15.41 -6.79 10.38
C LYS A 123 14.87 -5.37 10.53
N GLY A 124 15.37 -4.65 11.51
CA GLY A 124 14.92 -3.28 11.79
C GLY A 124 13.42 -3.23 12.12
N LEU A 125 12.67 -2.37 11.46
CA LEU A 125 11.21 -2.29 11.61
C LEU A 125 10.48 -3.49 11.00
N ASP A 126 11.03 -4.11 9.96
CA ASP A 126 10.41 -5.24 9.27
C ASP A 126 10.22 -6.46 10.19
N LYS A 127 11.00 -6.58 11.28
CA LYS A 127 10.82 -7.65 12.29
C LYS A 127 9.40 -7.72 12.88
N HIS A 128 8.63 -6.63 12.79
CA HIS A 128 7.25 -6.56 13.29
C HIS A 128 6.21 -6.93 12.23
N TYR A 129 6.58 -7.14 10.95
CA TYR A 129 5.63 -7.31 9.85
C TYR A 129 5.20 -8.76 9.57
N PRO A 130 5.98 -9.80 9.88
CA PRO A 130 5.58 -11.20 9.62
C PRO A 130 4.22 -11.57 10.21
N GLN A 131 3.84 -10.98 11.35
CA GLN A 131 2.56 -11.24 12.01
C GLN A 131 1.35 -10.84 11.15
N TYR A 132 1.50 -9.87 10.25
CA TYR A 132 0.43 -9.36 9.39
C TYR A 132 0.26 -10.13 8.08
N SER A 133 1.26 -10.95 7.71
CA SER A 133 1.31 -11.65 6.42
C SER A 133 0.10 -12.53 6.18
N LYS A 134 -0.29 -13.35 7.17
CA LYS A 134 -1.41 -14.27 7.02
C LYS A 134 -2.75 -13.56 6.83
N THR A 135 -2.98 -12.47 7.55
CA THR A 135 -4.20 -11.66 7.40
C THR A 135 -4.28 -11.03 6.03
N LEU A 136 -3.16 -10.44 5.56
CA LEU A 136 -3.04 -9.88 4.21
C LEU A 136 -3.36 -10.93 3.14
N ASP A 137 -2.70 -12.09 3.19
CA ASP A 137 -2.89 -13.18 2.25
C ASP A 137 -4.34 -13.67 2.23
N SER A 138 -4.98 -13.77 3.41
CA SER A 138 -6.37 -14.19 3.54
C SER A 138 -7.32 -13.21 2.85
N ILE A 139 -7.15 -11.90 3.04
CA ILE A 139 -7.97 -10.87 2.41
C ILE A 139 -7.92 -10.98 0.89
N PHE A 140 -6.71 -11.04 0.32
CA PHE A 140 -6.54 -11.14 -1.13
C PHE A 140 -7.12 -12.45 -1.68
N LYS A 141 -6.83 -13.58 -1.05
CA LYS A 141 -7.32 -14.90 -1.47
C LYS A 141 -8.84 -15.00 -1.45
N GLN A 142 -9.50 -14.50 -0.39
CA GLN A 142 -10.96 -14.52 -0.26
C GLN A 142 -11.65 -13.65 -1.32
N ASN A 143 -10.95 -12.67 -1.89
CA ASN A 143 -11.45 -11.80 -2.94
C ASN A 143 -10.98 -12.21 -4.37
N GLY A 144 -10.59 -13.48 -4.54
CA GLY A 144 -10.30 -14.07 -5.85
C GLY A 144 -8.93 -13.73 -6.44
N TYR A 145 -8.03 -13.17 -5.64
CA TYR A 145 -6.64 -12.96 -6.05
C TYR A 145 -5.84 -14.25 -5.95
N SER A 146 -4.89 -14.42 -6.85
CA SER A 146 -4.03 -15.59 -6.95
C SER A 146 -2.58 -15.19 -7.22
N ASN A 147 -1.67 -16.16 -7.30
CA ASN A 147 -0.26 -15.90 -7.62
C ASN A 147 -0.04 -15.21 -8.99
N GLN A 148 -1.06 -15.11 -9.83
CA GLN A 148 -0.99 -14.40 -11.10
C GLN A 148 -1.10 -12.88 -10.94
N ASN A 149 -1.80 -12.42 -9.90
CA ASN A 149 -2.12 -11.01 -9.72
C ASN A 149 -1.93 -10.48 -8.28
N TYR A 150 -1.45 -11.34 -7.39
CA TYR A 150 -1.08 -10.98 -6.01
C TYR A 150 0.18 -11.71 -5.59
N ARG A 151 1.09 -11.00 -4.94
CA ARG A 151 2.26 -11.56 -4.25
C ARG A 151 2.50 -10.86 -2.93
N ASN A 152 2.90 -11.65 -1.96
CA ASN A 152 3.39 -11.18 -0.66
C ASN A 152 4.67 -11.97 -0.35
N MET A 153 5.83 -11.32 -0.38
CA MET A 153 7.13 -11.99 -0.36
C MET A 153 7.92 -11.67 0.90
N TYR A 154 8.44 -12.70 1.52
CA TYR A 154 9.34 -12.58 2.64
C TYR A 154 10.81 -12.62 2.19
N PHE A 155 11.60 -11.69 2.69
CA PHE A 155 13.04 -11.58 2.44
C PHE A 155 13.83 -11.73 3.74
N LYS A 156 14.41 -12.90 3.93
CA LYS A 156 15.19 -13.23 5.12
C LYS A 156 16.42 -12.33 5.23
N ASN A 157 16.69 -11.82 6.45
CA ASN A 157 17.81 -10.94 6.79
C ASN A 157 17.77 -9.56 6.14
N GLU A 158 16.69 -9.17 5.46
CA GLU A 158 16.54 -7.84 4.88
C GLU A 158 15.95 -6.84 5.88
N SER A 159 16.40 -5.59 5.79
CA SER A 159 16.08 -4.51 6.70
C SER A 159 15.09 -3.52 6.10
N HIS A 160 14.53 -2.65 6.97
CA HIS A 160 13.65 -1.57 6.60
C HIS A 160 14.44 -0.33 6.18
N ASN A 161 15.06 -0.36 5.01
CA ASN A 161 15.81 0.76 4.48
C ASN A 161 15.95 0.71 2.95
N GLU A 162 16.43 1.80 2.38
CA GLU A 162 16.57 2.02 0.94
C GLU A 162 17.56 1.04 0.31
N GLU A 163 18.60 0.65 1.03
CA GLU A 163 19.59 -0.33 0.52
C GLU A 163 18.91 -1.69 0.30
N ALA A 164 18.15 -2.17 1.28
CA ALA A 164 17.41 -3.42 1.17
C ALA A 164 16.35 -3.36 0.07
N TRP A 165 15.63 -2.25 -0.07
CA TRP A 165 14.61 -2.08 -1.11
C TRP A 165 15.23 -1.99 -2.51
N SER A 166 16.34 -1.29 -2.66
CA SER A 166 17.03 -1.17 -3.97
C SER A 166 17.49 -2.51 -4.53
N LYS A 167 17.90 -3.43 -3.68
CA LYS A 167 18.34 -4.79 -4.08
C LYS A 167 17.21 -5.64 -4.66
N ARG A 168 15.94 -5.36 -4.33
CA ARG A 168 14.81 -6.21 -4.69
C ARG A 168 13.70 -5.51 -5.49
N VAL A 169 13.78 -4.19 -5.74
CA VAL A 169 12.76 -3.43 -6.49
C VAL A 169 12.48 -3.97 -7.89
N ASN A 170 13.45 -4.63 -8.51
CA ASN A 170 13.28 -5.28 -9.81
C ASN A 170 12.25 -6.44 -9.77
N ILE A 171 12.01 -7.05 -8.61
CA ILE A 171 11.08 -8.17 -8.46
C ILE A 171 9.63 -7.70 -8.64
N PRO A 172 9.13 -6.70 -7.86
CA PRO A 172 7.79 -6.16 -8.08
C PRO A 172 7.61 -5.54 -9.46
N LEU A 173 8.61 -4.86 -10.01
CA LEU A 173 8.52 -4.29 -11.36
C LEU A 173 8.29 -5.38 -12.42
N LYS A 174 9.05 -6.48 -12.38
CA LYS A 174 8.82 -7.61 -13.27
C LYS A 174 7.45 -8.27 -13.06
N PHE A 175 7.00 -8.39 -11.82
CA PHE A 175 5.70 -8.99 -11.53
C PHE A 175 4.54 -8.16 -12.07
N ILE A 176 4.60 -6.84 -11.89
CA ILE A 176 3.50 -5.93 -12.26
C ILE A 176 3.39 -5.76 -13.78
N PHE A 177 4.51 -5.73 -14.50
CA PHE A 177 4.53 -5.39 -15.94
C PHE A 177 4.60 -6.61 -16.89
N ASN A 178 4.85 -7.81 -16.37
CA ASN A 178 4.74 -9.06 -17.13
C ASN A 178 3.35 -9.68 -17.00
#